data_6019a8c198b6c5d14bf4adb9295838f2
#
_entry.id   6019a8c198b6c5d14bf4adb9295838f2
#
_cell.length_a   1.000
_cell.length_b   1.000
_cell.length_c   1.000
_cell.angle_alpha   90.00
_cell.angle_beta   90.00
_cell.angle_gamma   90.00
#
_symmetry.space_group_name_H-M   'P 1'
#
loop_
_entity.id
_entity.type
_entity.pdbx_description
1 polymer ?
#
loop_
_entity_poly.entity_id
_entity_poly.type
_entity_poly.pdbx_seq_one_letter_code
_entity_poly.pdbx_strand_id
1 'polypeptide(L)'
;DRRQRQMCIRDRYYNPEGFDYRAALPNSNIRIVRFHTQMYRGFRSLEFWLFRRGLGSANFGTVVQVGEYVALLLGYKRIELYGVDHTLLDGLCVDDGNRLCRIDRHYYDGAEAAAPQPIYKKVPHVPYTMADYLAEVAELFRGHEVLRDYAAALGARIVNRTRGSMIDAYERGAE
;
A
#
# COMPACT_ATOMS: atom_id res chain seq x y z
N ASP A 1 10.11 -13.73 9.85
CA ASP A 1 11.01 -13.16 10.86
C ASP A 1 10.22 -12.20 11.76
N ARG A 2 10.26 -12.38 13.10
CA ARG A 2 9.54 -11.54 14.08
C ARG A 2 9.93 -10.06 13.99
N ARG A 3 11.12 -9.74 13.52
CA ARG A 3 11.59 -8.35 13.38
C ARG A 3 10.90 -7.61 12.23
N GLN A 4 10.61 -8.26 11.12
CA GLN A 4 9.85 -7.66 10.01
C GLN A 4 8.38 -7.41 10.38
N ARG A 5 7.74 -8.30 11.13
CA ARG A 5 6.37 -8.07 11.63
C ARG A 5 6.27 -6.87 12.58
N GLN A 6 7.31 -6.58 13.36
CA GLN A 6 7.32 -5.41 14.24
C GLN A 6 7.46 -4.08 13.48
N MET A 7 8.10 -4.07 12.31
CA MET A 7 8.16 -2.86 11.47
C MET A 7 6.78 -2.50 10.89
N CYS A 8 6.04 -3.46 10.35
CA CYS A 8 4.71 -3.22 9.78
C CYS A 8 3.66 -2.76 10.82
N ILE A 9 3.79 -3.18 12.08
CA ILE A 9 2.85 -2.82 13.16
C ILE A 9 3.08 -1.38 13.65
N ARG A 10 4.24 -0.78 13.42
CA ARG A 10 4.60 0.56 13.88
C ARG A 10 4.35 1.67 12.86
N ASP A 11 4.04 1.32 11.63
CA ASP A 11 3.69 2.28 10.60
C ASP A 11 2.29 2.82 10.87
N ARG A 12 2.21 4.06 11.32
CA ARG A 12 0.94 4.76 11.51
C ARG A 12 0.77 5.80 10.42
N TYR A 13 -0.28 5.64 9.63
CA TYR A 13 -0.75 6.62 8.66
C TYR A 13 -1.23 7.91 9.31
N TYR A 14 -1.67 7.83 10.55
CA TYR A 14 -2.32 8.92 11.23
C TYR A 14 -1.54 9.29 12.49
N ASN A 15 -1.19 10.58 12.59
CA ASN A 15 -0.57 11.12 13.79
C ASN A 15 -1.67 11.62 14.73
N PRO A 16 -1.95 10.95 15.86
CA PRO A 16 -2.83 11.51 16.86
C PRO A 16 -2.28 12.86 17.32
N GLU A 17 -3.15 13.87 17.43
CA GLU A 17 -2.76 15.17 17.95
C GLU A 17 -2.07 15.01 19.31
N GLY A 18 -0.92 15.66 19.47
CA GLY A 18 -0.16 15.66 20.71
C GLY A 18 0.71 14.43 20.99
N PHE A 19 0.78 13.44 20.11
CA PHE A 19 1.66 12.31 20.33
C PHE A 19 3.12 12.65 19.98
N ASP A 20 4.01 12.61 20.99
CA ASP A 20 5.43 12.83 20.79
C ASP A 20 6.16 11.53 20.40
N TYR A 21 6.37 11.35 19.09
CA TYR A 21 7.09 10.20 18.54
C TYR A 21 8.56 10.17 18.96
N ARG A 22 9.18 11.32 19.25
CA ARG A 22 10.57 11.37 19.68
C ARG A 22 10.75 10.82 21.07
N ALA A 23 9.84 11.18 21.98
CA ALA A 23 9.81 10.62 23.33
C ALA A 23 9.50 9.11 23.32
N ALA A 24 8.57 8.69 22.42
CA ALA A 24 8.17 7.28 22.31
C ALA A 24 9.22 6.40 21.59
N LEU A 25 10.09 6.99 20.77
CA LEU A 25 11.11 6.31 19.98
C LEU A 25 12.49 6.95 20.23
N PRO A 26 13.11 6.64 21.39
CA PRO A 26 14.36 7.29 21.81
C PRO A 26 15.58 6.88 20.97
N ASN A 27 15.46 5.88 20.09
CA ASN A 27 16.54 5.42 19.25
C ASN A 27 16.92 6.51 18.21
N SER A 28 18.14 7.04 18.33
CA SER A 28 18.68 8.08 17.44
C SER A 28 18.83 7.66 15.98
N ASN A 29 18.87 6.36 15.70
CA ASN A 29 18.94 5.82 14.33
C ASN A 29 17.58 5.83 13.60
N ILE A 30 16.50 6.19 14.29
CA ILE A 30 15.17 6.29 13.67
C ILE A 30 14.98 7.71 13.13
N ARG A 31 14.79 7.82 11.82
CA ARG A 31 14.39 9.06 11.16
C ARG A 31 12.87 9.10 11.02
N ILE A 32 12.25 10.15 11.57
CA ILE A 32 10.81 10.38 11.42
C ILE A 32 10.60 11.26 10.19
N VAL A 33 9.87 10.75 9.20
CA VAL A 33 9.46 11.49 8.00
C VAL A 33 7.98 11.84 8.16
N ARG A 34 7.68 13.13 8.08
CA ARG A 34 6.30 13.65 8.12
C ARG A 34 5.89 14.08 6.72
N PHE A 35 4.68 13.72 6.32
CA PHE A 35 4.08 14.15 5.07
C PHE A 35 2.56 14.21 5.22
N HIS A 36 1.90 14.96 4.37
CA HIS A 36 0.45 15.03 4.34
C HIS A 36 -0.12 13.92 3.45
N THR A 37 -1.14 13.24 3.96
CA THR A 37 -1.89 12.21 3.22
C THR A 37 -3.04 12.82 2.40
N GLN A 38 -3.07 14.15 2.27
CA GLN A 38 -4.10 14.80 1.47
C GLN A 38 -3.94 14.38 0.01
N MET A 39 -4.90 13.62 -0.48
CA MET A 39 -4.93 13.22 -1.87
C MET A 39 -5.23 14.43 -2.76
N TYR A 40 -4.42 14.61 -3.78
CA TYR A 40 -4.66 15.57 -4.84
C TYR A 40 -4.65 14.83 -6.19
N ARG A 41 -5.67 15.13 -7.00
CA ARG A 41 -5.76 14.70 -8.40
C ARG A 41 -6.04 15.90 -9.26
N GLY A 42 -5.26 16.09 -10.33
CA GLY A 42 -5.44 17.21 -11.24
C GLY A 42 -4.29 17.32 -12.23
N PHE A 43 -3.82 18.55 -12.42
CA PHE A 43 -2.67 18.78 -13.30
C PHE A 43 -1.42 18.11 -12.74
N ARG A 44 -0.80 17.20 -13.50
CA ARG A 44 0.36 16.42 -13.09
C ARG A 44 1.52 17.26 -12.55
N SER A 45 1.78 18.43 -13.15
CA SER A 45 2.83 19.33 -12.68
C SER A 45 2.59 19.85 -11.26
N LEU A 46 1.35 20.24 -10.93
CA LEU A 46 0.97 20.70 -9.61
C LEU A 46 0.92 19.52 -8.62
N GLU A 47 0.38 18.38 -9.04
CA GLU A 47 0.34 17.16 -8.26
C GLU A 47 1.75 16.76 -7.79
N PHE A 48 2.70 16.65 -8.70
CA PHE A 48 4.07 16.27 -8.38
C PHE A 48 4.85 17.37 -7.63
N TRP A 49 4.49 18.62 -7.82
CA TRP A 49 5.04 19.73 -7.02
C TRP A 49 4.59 19.61 -5.55
N LEU A 50 3.29 19.32 -5.29
CA LEU A 50 2.77 19.06 -3.96
C LEU A 50 3.43 17.82 -3.32
N PHE A 51 3.59 16.75 -4.10
CA PHE A 51 4.25 15.53 -3.62
C PHE A 51 5.70 15.79 -3.19
N ARG A 52 6.47 16.51 -3.98
CA ARG A 52 7.87 16.86 -3.64
C ARG A 52 7.99 17.64 -2.34
N ARG A 53 6.98 18.39 -1.97
CA ARG A 53 6.94 19.18 -0.73
C ARG A 53 6.31 18.46 0.44
N GLY A 54 5.85 17.23 0.25
CA GLY A 54 5.12 16.48 1.27
C GLY A 54 3.76 17.10 1.63
N LEU A 55 3.21 17.98 0.76
CA LEU A 55 1.93 18.67 0.97
C LEU A 55 0.75 17.91 0.37
N GLY A 56 1.01 16.88 -0.40
CA GLY A 56 0.00 16.01 -1.00
C GLY A 56 0.58 14.63 -1.26
N SER A 57 -0.27 13.68 -1.55
CA SER A 57 0.11 12.31 -1.84
C SER A 57 -0.81 11.65 -2.87
N ALA A 58 -0.37 10.54 -3.45
CA ALA A 58 -1.26 9.65 -4.17
C ALA A 58 -2.28 9.01 -3.21
N ASN A 59 -3.28 8.36 -3.77
CA ASN A 59 -4.17 7.53 -2.97
C ASN A 59 -3.43 6.25 -2.57
N PHE A 60 -3.04 6.16 -1.32
CA PHE A 60 -2.34 4.99 -0.81
C PHE A 60 -3.35 3.96 -0.26
N GLY A 61 -3.53 2.88 -0.99
CA GLY A 61 -4.33 1.74 -0.54
C GLY A 61 -3.56 0.79 0.38
N THR A 62 -2.22 0.87 0.39
CA THR A 62 -1.36 -0.02 1.18
C THR A 62 -0.16 0.73 1.76
N VAL A 63 0.41 0.15 2.83
CA VAL A 63 1.65 0.65 3.45
C VAL A 63 2.86 0.58 2.49
N VAL A 64 2.84 -0.33 1.53
CA VAL A 64 3.89 -0.45 0.51
C VAL A 64 3.98 0.83 -0.32
N GLN A 65 2.85 1.34 -0.80
CA GLN A 65 2.79 2.61 -1.55
C GLN A 65 3.30 3.80 -0.74
N VAL A 66 3.03 3.81 0.57
CA VAL A 66 3.63 4.81 1.47
C VAL A 66 5.14 4.67 1.51
N GLY A 67 5.66 3.45 1.62
CA GLY A 67 7.10 3.18 1.61
C GLY A 67 7.77 3.64 0.31
N GLU A 68 7.15 3.36 -0.84
CA GLU A 68 7.60 3.81 -2.17
C GLU A 68 7.64 5.35 -2.22
N TYR A 69 6.57 6.00 -1.81
CA TYR A 69 6.49 7.47 -1.79
C TYR A 69 7.54 8.09 -0.87
N VAL A 70 7.70 7.58 0.35
CA VAL A 70 8.71 8.06 1.31
C VAL A 70 10.13 7.83 0.76
N ALA A 71 10.40 6.71 0.12
CA ALA A 71 11.69 6.46 -0.51
C ALA A 71 11.98 7.49 -1.62
N LEU A 72 10.97 7.85 -2.43
CA LEU A 72 11.10 8.92 -3.44
C LEU A 72 11.35 10.29 -2.80
N LEU A 73 10.65 10.62 -1.71
CA LEU A 73 10.89 11.86 -0.96
C LEU A 73 12.31 11.93 -0.36
N LEU A 74 12.86 10.80 0.03
CA LEU A 74 14.23 10.67 0.54
C LEU A 74 15.28 10.72 -0.58
N GLY A 75 14.87 10.75 -1.85
CA GLY A 75 15.74 10.91 -3.01
C GLY A 75 16.30 9.60 -3.59
N TYR A 76 15.80 8.45 -3.17
CA TYR A 76 16.19 7.17 -3.77
C TYR A 76 15.82 7.14 -5.25
N LYS A 77 16.78 6.74 -6.10
CA LYS A 77 16.63 6.71 -7.57
C LYS A 77 16.24 5.32 -8.10
N ARG A 78 16.40 4.31 -7.29
CA ARG A 78 16.02 2.94 -7.61
C ARG A 78 15.38 2.30 -6.40
N ILE A 79 14.15 1.86 -6.55
CA ILE A 79 13.35 1.18 -5.53
C ILE A 79 13.03 -0.19 -6.08
N GLU A 80 13.29 -1.23 -5.31
CA GLU A 80 12.98 -2.61 -5.69
C GLU A 80 11.99 -3.22 -4.71
N LEU A 81 10.91 -3.80 -5.24
CA LEU A 81 9.85 -4.43 -4.46
C LEU A 81 10.06 -5.94 -4.45
N TYR A 82 10.10 -6.52 -3.27
CA TYR A 82 10.19 -7.96 -3.04
C TYR A 82 9.06 -8.40 -2.12
N GLY A 83 8.40 -9.51 -2.44
CA GLY A 83 7.30 -10.04 -1.62
C GLY A 83 6.03 -9.19 -1.65
N VAL A 84 5.83 -8.38 -2.70
CA VAL A 84 4.66 -7.53 -2.90
C VAL A 84 3.83 -8.11 -4.05
N ASP A 85 2.97 -9.05 -3.73
CA ASP A 85 2.18 -9.80 -4.70
C ASP A 85 0.86 -9.11 -5.08
N HIS A 86 0.18 -8.50 -4.11
CA HIS A 86 -1.13 -7.84 -4.28
C HIS A 86 -2.18 -8.76 -4.92
N THR A 87 -2.19 -10.04 -4.56
CA THR A 87 -3.17 -11.04 -5.01
C THR A 87 -4.55 -10.81 -4.37
N LEU A 88 -5.03 -9.57 -4.45
CA LEU A 88 -6.24 -9.11 -3.76
C LEU A 88 -7.53 -9.73 -4.33
N LEU A 89 -7.47 -10.25 -5.54
CA LEU A 89 -8.61 -10.89 -6.22
C LEU A 89 -8.66 -12.40 -5.98
N ASP A 90 -7.58 -12.97 -5.47
CA ASP A 90 -7.51 -14.40 -5.23
C ASP A 90 -8.45 -14.81 -4.09
N GLY A 91 -9.10 -15.95 -4.25
CA GLY A 91 -10.00 -16.50 -3.25
C GLY A 91 -11.30 -15.72 -3.03
N LEU A 92 -11.63 -14.71 -3.87
CA LEU A 92 -12.92 -14.04 -3.79
C LEU A 92 -14.05 -14.99 -4.14
N CYS A 93 -15.09 -14.99 -3.33
CA CYS A 93 -16.33 -15.75 -3.54
C CYS A 93 -17.52 -15.02 -2.91
N VAL A 94 -18.71 -15.49 -3.23
CA VAL A 94 -19.95 -15.06 -2.56
C VAL A 94 -20.52 -16.26 -1.83
N ASP A 95 -20.84 -16.09 -0.55
CA ASP A 95 -21.41 -17.16 0.27
C ASP A 95 -22.93 -17.30 0.04
N ASP A 96 -23.53 -18.34 0.62
CA ASP A 96 -24.96 -18.61 0.52
C ASP A 96 -25.83 -17.50 1.17
N GLY A 97 -25.23 -16.67 2.02
CA GLY A 97 -25.85 -15.48 2.61
C GLY A 97 -25.72 -14.23 1.71
N ASN A 98 -25.28 -14.38 0.45
CA ASN A 98 -25.05 -13.31 -0.52
C ASN A 98 -24.07 -12.23 -0.02
N ARG A 99 -23.04 -12.65 0.70
CA ARG A 99 -21.98 -11.77 1.20
C ARG A 99 -20.69 -12.01 0.44
N LEU A 100 -19.99 -10.93 0.09
CA LEU A 100 -18.63 -11.03 -0.46
C LEU A 100 -17.68 -11.57 0.59
N CYS A 101 -17.01 -12.65 0.26
CA CYS A 101 -16.08 -13.36 1.12
C CYS A 101 -14.72 -13.53 0.42
N ARG A 102 -13.70 -13.82 1.21
CA ARG A 102 -12.39 -14.27 0.74
C ARG A 102 -12.01 -15.57 1.43
N ILE A 103 -11.39 -16.44 0.68
CA ILE A 103 -10.69 -17.62 1.20
C ILE A 103 -9.21 -17.25 1.28
N ASP A 104 -8.75 -16.83 2.46
CA ASP A 104 -7.33 -16.57 2.70
C ASP A 104 -6.59 -17.89 2.86
N ARG A 105 -5.73 -18.20 1.90
CA ARG A 105 -4.79 -19.32 1.98
C ARG A 105 -3.44 -18.77 2.43
N HIS A 106 -3.13 -18.92 3.69
CA HIS A 106 -1.78 -18.64 4.16
C HIS A 106 -0.86 -19.82 3.85
N TYR A 107 0.41 -19.50 3.55
CA TYR A 107 1.44 -20.51 3.27
C TYR A 107 1.62 -21.56 4.39
N TYR A 108 1.12 -21.27 5.59
CA TYR A 108 1.19 -22.13 6.79
C TYR A 108 -0.08 -22.93 7.02
N ASP A 109 -1.15 -22.68 6.26
CA ASP A 109 -2.40 -23.40 6.41
C ASP A 109 -2.24 -24.77 5.76
N GLY A 110 -2.42 -25.83 6.55
CA GLY A 110 -2.43 -27.19 6.04
C GLY A 110 -3.53 -27.40 4.98
N ALA A 111 -3.63 -28.60 4.44
CA ALA A 111 -4.56 -28.96 3.36
C ALA A 111 -6.07 -28.80 3.69
N GLU A 112 -6.43 -28.35 4.89
CA GLU A 112 -7.82 -28.04 5.25
C GLU A 112 -8.24 -26.75 4.54
N ALA A 113 -9.35 -26.84 3.80
CA ALA A 113 -9.93 -25.70 3.08
C ALA A 113 -10.32 -24.62 4.10
N ALA A 114 -9.62 -23.48 4.06
CA ALA A 114 -9.98 -22.32 4.86
C ALA A 114 -11.43 -21.90 4.53
N ALA A 115 -12.25 -21.69 5.54
CA ALA A 115 -13.64 -21.28 5.35
C ALA A 115 -13.69 -19.83 4.80
N PRO A 116 -14.63 -19.52 3.88
CA PRO A 116 -14.82 -18.17 3.38
C PRO A 116 -15.08 -17.18 4.53
N GLN A 117 -14.32 -16.07 4.56
CA GLN A 117 -14.49 -15.02 5.57
C GLN A 117 -15.10 -13.77 4.91
N PRO A 118 -16.22 -13.23 5.42
CA PRO A 118 -16.83 -12.03 4.88
C PRO A 118 -15.87 -10.82 4.95
N ILE A 119 -15.85 -10.02 3.90
CA ILE A 119 -15.02 -8.82 3.81
C ILE A 119 -15.87 -7.61 4.20
N TYR A 120 -15.34 -6.79 5.13
CA TYR A 120 -16.01 -5.61 5.65
C TYR A 120 -15.24 -4.33 5.35
N LYS A 121 -15.97 -3.24 5.07
CA LYS A 121 -15.41 -1.88 5.07
C LYS A 121 -15.00 -1.53 6.51
N LYS A 122 -13.90 -0.79 6.64
CA LYS A 122 -13.43 -0.38 7.97
C LYS A 122 -14.36 0.65 8.62
N VAL A 123 -14.85 1.61 7.83
CA VAL A 123 -15.74 2.68 8.29
C VAL A 123 -16.68 3.06 7.14
N PRO A 124 -18.01 2.92 7.33
CA PRO A 124 -18.68 2.17 8.40
C PRO A 124 -18.39 0.67 8.29
N HIS A 125 -18.49 -0.06 9.39
CA HIS A 125 -18.27 -1.51 9.39
C HIS A 125 -19.47 -2.26 8.79
N VAL A 126 -19.53 -2.28 7.45
CA VAL A 126 -20.55 -2.95 6.66
C VAL A 126 -19.90 -3.91 5.67
N PRO A 127 -20.59 -4.99 5.23
CA PRO A 127 -20.06 -5.86 4.20
C PRO A 127 -19.76 -5.08 2.91
N TYR A 128 -18.68 -5.46 2.22
CA TYR A 128 -18.46 -4.97 0.86
C TYR A 128 -19.48 -5.57 -0.10
N THR A 129 -19.91 -4.75 -1.07
CA THR A 129 -20.42 -5.29 -2.33
C THR A 129 -19.22 -5.61 -3.24
N MET A 130 -19.41 -6.51 -4.20
CA MET A 130 -18.36 -6.81 -5.20
C MET A 130 -17.94 -5.53 -5.94
N ALA A 131 -18.90 -4.70 -6.34
CA ALA A 131 -18.62 -3.46 -7.06
C ALA A 131 -17.76 -2.48 -6.25
N ASP A 132 -18.10 -2.26 -4.98
CA ASP A 132 -17.33 -1.37 -4.10
C ASP A 132 -15.90 -1.90 -3.86
N TYR A 133 -15.78 -3.22 -3.65
CA TYR A 133 -14.49 -3.85 -3.44
C TYR A 133 -13.58 -3.72 -4.67
N LEU A 134 -14.09 -4.02 -5.86
CA LEU A 134 -13.34 -3.88 -7.11
C LEU A 134 -12.97 -2.42 -7.39
N ALA A 135 -13.85 -1.47 -7.08
CA ALA A 135 -13.54 -0.05 -7.21
C ALA A 135 -12.38 0.38 -6.30
N GLU A 136 -12.36 -0.09 -5.04
CA GLU A 136 -11.28 0.21 -4.11
C GLU A 136 -9.96 -0.45 -4.54
N VAL A 137 -10.01 -1.70 -5.00
CA VAL A 137 -8.84 -2.40 -5.55
C VAL A 137 -8.31 -1.68 -6.79
N ALA A 138 -9.18 -1.23 -7.70
CA ALA A 138 -8.77 -0.46 -8.86
C ALA A 138 -8.05 0.85 -8.47
N GLU A 139 -8.54 1.55 -7.44
CA GLU A 139 -7.90 2.76 -6.93
C GLU A 139 -6.52 2.47 -6.32
N LEU A 140 -6.36 1.33 -5.66
CA LEU A 140 -5.06 0.88 -5.17
C LEU A 140 -4.06 0.70 -6.33
N PHE A 141 -4.44 -0.01 -7.40
CA PHE A 141 -3.55 -0.19 -8.55
C PHE A 141 -3.25 1.14 -9.26
N ARG A 142 -4.22 2.05 -9.38
CA ARG A 142 -3.96 3.42 -9.88
C ARG A 142 -2.97 4.20 -9.01
N GLY A 143 -2.95 3.95 -7.70
CA GLY A 143 -1.93 4.52 -6.81
C GLY A 143 -0.51 4.13 -7.22
N HIS A 144 -0.28 2.89 -7.64
CA HIS A 144 1.02 2.44 -8.17
C HIS A 144 1.36 3.11 -9.51
N GLU A 145 0.37 3.30 -10.41
CA GLU A 145 0.60 4.04 -11.67
C GLU A 145 1.05 5.48 -11.40
N VAL A 146 0.39 6.16 -10.45
CA VAL A 146 0.77 7.52 -10.06
C VAL A 146 2.18 7.56 -9.48
N LEU A 147 2.55 6.59 -8.64
CA LEU A 147 3.90 6.50 -8.07
C LEU A 147 4.96 6.20 -9.14
N ARG A 148 4.65 5.36 -10.14
CA ARG A 148 5.52 5.14 -11.31
C ARG A 148 5.79 6.46 -12.03
N ASP A 149 4.73 7.20 -12.37
CA ASP A 149 4.83 8.45 -13.10
C ASP A 149 5.59 9.52 -12.28
N TYR A 150 5.35 9.56 -10.99
CA TYR A 150 6.08 10.44 -10.07
C TYR A 150 7.55 10.07 -9.97
N ALA A 151 7.89 8.77 -9.87
CA ALA A 151 9.26 8.31 -9.89
C ALA A 151 9.97 8.73 -11.18
N ALA A 152 9.33 8.54 -12.35
CA ALA A 152 9.86 8.95 -13.64
C ALA A 152 10.12 10.47 -13.68
N ALA A 153 9.21 11.30 -13.17
CA ALA A 153 9.38 12.75 -13.08
C ALA A 153 10.53 13.18 -12.16
N LEU A 154 10.97 12.32 -11.25
CA LEU A 154 12.14 12.50 -10.39
C LEU A 154 13.44 11.93 -10.98
N GLY A 155 13.40 11.34 -12.18
CA GLY A 155 14.51 10.55 -12.72
C GLY A 155 14.84 9.33 -11.85
N ALA A 156 13.81 8.74 -11.25
CA ALA A 156 13.87 7.52 -10.46
C ALA A 156 13.04 6.41 -11.12
N ARG A 157 13.21 5.18 -10.66
CA ARG A 157 12.42 4.03 -11.11
C ARG A 157 12.06 3.10 -9.95
N ILE A 158 10.90 2.49 -10.07
CA ILE A 158 10.45 1.41 -9.19
C ILE A 158 10.42 0.13 -10.02
N VAL A 159 11.00 -0.94 -9.50
CA VAL A 159 11.13 -2.24 -10.18
C VAL A 159 10.46 -3.30 -9.31
N ASN A 160 9.53 -4.05 -9.87
CA ASN A 160 8.88 -5.14 -9.16
C ASN A 160 9.63 -6.46 -9.41
N ARG A 161 10.28 -6.97 -8.35
CA ARG A 161 11.00 -8.24 -8.32
C ARG A 161 10.15 -9.40 -7.80
N THR A 162 8.89 -9.14 -7.45
CA THR A 162 8.00 -10.16 -6.90
C THR A 162 7.44 -11.03 -8.01
N ARG A 163 7.76 -12.31 -7.98
CA ARG A 163 7.18 -13.30 -8.89
C ARG A 163 5.69 -13.44 -8.60
N GLY A 164 4.87 -13.48 -9.67
CA GLY A 164 3.41 -13.65 -9.54
C GLY A 164 2.66 -12.43 -9.02
N SER A 165 3.34 -11.29 -8.84
CA SER A 165 2.69 -10.05 -8.42
C SER A 165 1.67 -9.57 -9.45
N MET A 166 0.52 -9.10 -8.98
CA MET A 166 -0.53 -8.49 -9.81
C MET A 166 -0.27 -7.00 -10.09
N ILE A 167 0.77 -6.40 -9.50
CA ILE A 167 1.14 -5.02 -9.81
C ILE A 167 1.79 -4.96 -11.19
N ASP A 168 1.12 -4.37 -12.16
CA ASP A 168 1.55 -4.21 -13.55
C ASP A 168 2.14 -2.82 -13.86
N ALA A 169 2.02 -1.89 -12.92
CA ALA A 169 2.48 -0.52 -13.07
C ALA A 169 4.01 -0.39 -13.25
N TYR A 170 4.79 -1.34 -12.75
CA TYR A 170 6.26 -1.26 -12.69
C TYR A 170 6.93 -2.24 -13.63
N GLU A 171 8.15 -1.89 -14.06
CA GLU A 171 9.02 -2.80 -14.79
C GLU A 171 9.27 -4.08 -13.98
N ARG A 172 9.27 -5.22 -14.67
CA ARG A 172 9.72 -6.48 -14.09
C ARG A 172 11.24 -6.51 -14.16
N GLY A 173 11.89 -6.73 -13.04
CA GLY A 173 13.31 -6.97 -13.07
C GLY A 173 13.60 -8.39 -13.59
N ALA A 174 14.55 -8.52 -14.51
CA ALA A 174 15.13 -9.83 -14.77
C ALA A 174 15.77 -10.37 -13.49
N GLU A 175 15.62 -11.66 -13.23
CA GLU A 175 16.29 -12.38 -12.14
C GLU A 175 17.81 -12.31 -12.29
#